data_7acc84096ca36f9bb4f3768811b0f971
#
_entry.id   7acc84096ca36f9bb4f3768811b0f971
#
_cell.length_a   1.000
_cell.length_b   1.000
_cell.length_c   1.000
_cell.angle_alpha   90.00
_cell.angle_beta   90.00
_cell.angle_gamma   90.00
#
_symmetry.space_group_name_H-M   'P 1'
#
loop_
_entity.id
_entity.type
_entity.pdbx_description
1 polymer ?
#
loop_
_entity_poly.entity_id
_entity_poly.type
_entity_poly.pdbx_seq_one_letter_code
_entity_poly.pdbx_strand_id
1 'polypeptide(L)'
;MKYRMNFALALTLALAGFGALVESNRVCHAAPRAFQQGPGRGPITAARDPEIEKQSVRSLEAAKFYFYKRKPDKNDKDGWERINKAVESRLQEIVDTNPNFARIGDVYFMLGEVYKRMGDLDKAVENWTKASKETSDEKLKSEIQKRLDEAKSQGKDQKKG
;
A
#
# COMPACT_ATOMS: atom_id res chain seq x y z
N MET A 1 34.03 -27.08 -26.29
CA MET A 1 33.37 -28.33 -26.72
C MET A 1 31.91 -28.04 -26.97
N LYS A 2 31.51 -28.19 -28.25
CA LYS A 2 30.17 -27.93 -28.79
C LYS A 2 29.33 -29.18 -28.64
N TYR A 3 28.11 -29.07 -28.11
CA TYR A 3 27.07 -30.07 -28.36
C TYR A 3 25.81 -29.36 -28.85
N ARG A 4 25.67 -29.42 -30.16
CA ARG A 4 24.37 -29.23 -30.85
C ARG A 4 23.68 -30.60 -30.83
N MET A 5 22.45 -30.66 -30.43
CA MET A 5 21.59 -31.79 -30.81
C MET A 5 20.25 -31.24 -31.30
N ASN A 6 20.12 -31.33 -32.61
CA ASN A 6 18.85 -31.24 -33.35
C ASN A 6 18.07 -32.52 -33.09
N PHE A 7 16.77 -32.39 -32.82
CA PHE A 7 15.83 -33.47 -33.14
C PHE A 7 14.62 -32.88 -33.85
N ALA A 8 14.52 -33.37 -35.05
CA ALA A 8 13.43 -33.07 -35.98
C ALA A 8 12.33 -34.13 -35.87
N LEU A 9 11.15 -33.69 -36.09
CA LEU A 9 10.07 -34.31 -36.86
C LEU A 9 9.54 -35.70 -36.46
N ALA A 10 8.29 -35.74 -36.02
CA ALA A 10 7.33 -36.74 -36.49
C ALA A 10 5.90 -36.24 -36.40
N LEU A 11 5.38 -36.01 -37.53
CA LEU A 11 3.99 -35.76 -37.93
C LEU A 11 3.26 -37.10 -37.91
N THR A 12 2.16 -37.25 -37.22
CA THR A 12 1.14 -38.27 -37.54
C THR A 12 -0.26 -37.69 -37.32
N LEU A 13 -0.93 -37.57 -38.44
CA LEU A 13 -2.35 -37.35 -38.65
C LEU A 13 -3.10 -38.62 -38.28
N ALA A 14 -4.17 -38.55 -37.48
CA ALA A 14 -5.27 -39.52 -37.48
C ALA A 14 -6.61 -38.80 -37.22
N LEU A 15 -7.37 -38.70 -38.29
CA LEU A 15 -8.82 -38.39 -38.30
C LEU A 15 -9.60 -39.61 -37.84
N ALA A 16 -10.62 -39.36 -37.03
CA ALA A 16 -11.97 -39.99 -37.00
C ALA A 16 -12.60 -39.53 -35.68
N GLY A 17 -13.55 -38.66 -35.59
CA GLY A 17 -14.93 -38.73 -35.97
C GLY A 17 -15.74 -39.54 -34.94
N PHE A 18 -16.47 -38.83 -34.03
CA PHE A 18 -17.77 -39.24 -33.45
C PHE A 18 -18.16 -38.10 -32.51
N GLY A 19 -19.07 -37.33 -32.73
CA GLY A 19 -20.50 -37.35 -32.64
C GLY A 19 -20.97 -37.04 -31.22
N ALA A 20 -21.42 -35.75 -31.05
CA ALA A 20 -22.55 -35.33 -30.24
C ALA A 20 -22.76 -35.91 -28.81
N LEU A 21 -22.67 -35.01 -27.86
CA LEU A 21 -23.76 -34.68 -26.95
C LEU A 21 -23.36 -33.45 -26.16
N VAL A 22 -23.86 -32.31 -26.61
CA VAL A 22 -23.77 -31.06 -25.88
C VAL A 22 -24.77 -31.12 -24.75
N GLU A 23 -24.34 -31.59 -23.60
CA GLU A 23 -25.03 -31.25 -22.36
C GLU A 23 -24.61 -29.85 -21.93
N SER A 24 -25.53 -28.94 -22.19
CA SER A 24 -25.48 -27.54 -21.73
C SER A 24 -25.53 -27.49 -20.22
N ASN A 25 -24.41 -27.72 -19.57
CA ASN A 25 -24.25 -27.33 -18.18
C ASN A 25 -24.14 -25.81 -18.15
N ARG A 26 -25.29 -25.14 -18.13
CA ARG A 26 -25.40 -23.73 -17.82
C ARG A 26 -25.01 -23.58 -16.34
N VAL A 27 -23.71 -23.54 -16.07
CA VAL A 27 -23.22 -22.99 -14.83
C VAL A 27 -23.57 -21.50 -14.90
N CYS A 28 -24.64 -21.15 -14.19
CA CYS A 28 -24.93 -19.76 -13.92
C CYS A 28 -23.72 -19.18 -13.14
N HIS A 29 -22.77 -18.66 -13.86
CA HIS A 29 -21.81 -17.75 -13.29
C HIS A 29 -22.62 -16.52 -12.85
N ALA A 30 -22.99 -16.50 -11.58
CA ALA A 30 -23.44 -15.28 -10.95
C ALA A 30 -22.30 -14.29 -11.12
N ALA A 31 -22.44 -13.38 -12.09
CA ALA A 31 -21.54 -12.27 -12.24
C ALA A 31 -21.45 -11.56 -10.88
N PRO A 32 -20.23 -11.25 -10.41
CA PRO A 32 -20.11 -10.44 -9.22
C PRO A 32 -20.93 -9.17 -9.47
N ARG A 33 -21.93 -8.95 -8.63
CA ARG A 33 -22.70 -7.72 -8.67
C ARG A 33 -21.71 -6.58 -8.52
N ALA A 34 -21.36 -5.94 -9.65
CA ALA A 34 -20.70 -4.66 -9.62
C ALA A 34 -21.61 -3.78 -8.75
N PHE A 35 -21.07 -3.33 -7.61
CA PHE A 35 -21.69 -2.32 -6.78
C PHE A 35 -21.88 -1.09 -7.69
N GLN A 36 -23.09 -0.92 -8.22
CA GLN A 36 -23.48 0.30 -8.89
C GLN A 36 -23.48 1.40 -7.84
N GLN A 37 -22.41 2.16 -7.80
CA GLN A 37 -22.37 3.43 -7.10
C GLN A 37 -23.34 4.36 -7.82
N GLY A 38 -24.56 4.47 -7.31
CA GLY A 38 -25.53 5.45 -7.78
C GLY A 38 -24.99 6.87 -7.53
N PRO A 39 -25.22 7.82 -8.46
CA PRO A 39 -24.83 9.21 -8.27
C PRO A 39 -25.62 9.79 -7.09
N GLY A 40 -24.94 10.28 -6.05
CA GLY A 40 -25.54 11.15 -5.05
C GLY A 40 -25.60 10.65 -3.61
N ARG A 41 -24.89 9.61 -3.23
CA ARG A 41 -24.69 9.33 -1.80
C ARG A 41 -23.39 10.00 -1.35
N GLY A 42 -23.50 10.97 -0.45
CA GLY A 42 -22.39 11.48 0.32
C GLY A 42 -21.59 10.36 1.00
N PRO A 43 -20.47 10.66 1.67
CA PRO A 43 -19.59 9.63 2.19
C PRO A 43 -20.41 8.64 3.00
N ILE A 44 -20.56 7.43 2.45
CA ILE A 44 -21.13 6.31 3.18
C ILE A 44 -20.12 6.07 4.30
N THR A 45 -20.50 6.41 5.52
CA THR A 45 -19.85 5.88 6.72
C THR A 45 -20.14 4.38 6.70
N ALA A 46 -19.37 3.63 5.92
CA ALA A 46 -19.39 2.18 5.99
C ALA A 46 -19.16 1.83 7.46
N ALA A 47 -20.07 1.06 8.03
CA ALA A 47 -19.94 0.62 9.42
C ALA A 47 -18.55 0.00 9.56
N ARG A 48 -17.70 0.61 10.39
CA ARG A 48 -16.34 0.12 10.62
C ARG A 48 -16.44 -1.24 11.31
N ASP A 49 -15.75 -2.23 10.74
CA ASP A 49 -15.64 -3.54 11.39
C ASP A 49 -14.78 -3.38 12.65
N PRO A 50 -15.31 -3.65 13.86
CA PRO A 50 -14.58 -3.43 15.11
C PRO A 50 -13.33 -4.31 15.24
N GLU A 51 -13.28 -5.49 14.63
CA GLU A 51 -12.08 -6.34 14.67
C GLU A 51 -10.99 -5.82 13.72
N ILE A 52 -11.36 -5.36 12.52
CA ILE A 52 -10.42 -4.71 11.59
C ILE A 52 -9.88 -3.42 12.20
N GLU A 53 -10.75 -2.62 12.84
CA GLU A 53 -10.34 -1.40 13.53
C GLU A 53 -9.32 -1.68 14.65
N LYS A 54 -9.59 -2.68 15.49
CA LYS A 54 -8.70 -3.12 16.57
C LYS A 54 -7.36 -3.65 16.04
N GLN A 55 -7.38 -4.40 14.93
CA GLN A 55 -6.16 -4.86 14.27
C GLN A 55 -5.34 -3.68 13.73
N SER A 56 -6.00 -2.72 13.08
CA SER A 56 -5.35 -1.50 12.57
C SER A 56 -4.69 -0.69 13.70
N VAL A 57 -5.36 -0.56 14.86
CA VAL A 57 -4.76 0.10 16.03
C VAL A 57 -3.50 -0.64 16.48
N ARG A 58 -3.53 -1.96 16.61
CA ARG A 58 -2.36 -2.75 17.02
C ARG A 58 -1.21 -2.63 16.04
N SER A 59 -1.50 -2.68 14.74
CA SER A 59 -0.50 -2.52 13.68
C SER A 59 0.12 -1.13 13.71
N LEU A 60 -0.68 -0.08 13.91
CA LEU A 60 -0.18 1.29 14.04
C LEU A 60 0.72 1.47 15.28
N GLU A 61 0.31 0.97 16.44
CA GLU A 61 1.12 1.07 17.66
C GLU A 61 2.42 0.26 17.53
N ALA A 62 2.38 -0.91 16.91
CA ALA A 62 3.58 -1.67 16.60
C ALA A 62 4.52 -0.89 15.64
N ALA A 63 3.98 -0.28 14.58
CA ALA A 63 4.75 0.56 13.67
C ALA A 63 5.42 1.73 14.41
N LYS A 64 4.68 2.44 15.29
CA LYS A 64 5.22 3.51 16.15
C LYS A 64 6.35 3.01 17.06
N PHE A 65 6.15 1.84 17.69
CA PHE A 65 7.19 1.25 18.53
C PHE A 65 8.47 0.98 17.76
N TYR A 66 8.38 0.31 16.60
CA TYR A 66 9.54 0.02 15.76
C TYR A 66 10.22 1.31 15.26
N PHE A 67 9.45 2.30 14.89
CA PHE A 67 9.98 3.56 14.38
C PHE A 67 10.71 4.37 15.46
N TYR A 68 10.13 4.54 16.65
CA TYR A 68 10.65 5.43 17.69
C TYR A 68 11.59 4.75 18.69
N LYS A 69 11.33 3.48 19.01
CA LYS A 69 12.04 2.79 20.09
C LYS A 69 13.16 1.89 19.61
N ARG A 70 12.99 1.26 18.45
CA ARG A 70 14.01 0.35 17.92
C ARG A 70 15.00 1.15 17.07
N LYS A 71 16.21 1.34 17.61
CA LYS A 71 17.29 2.07 16.96
C LYS A 71 18.44 1.08 16.73
N PRO A 72 18.77 0.75 15.48
CA PRO A 72 20.03 0.08 15.13
C PRO A 72 21.22 0.96 15.50
N ASP A 73 22.40 0.38 15.48
CA ASP A 73 23.64 1.18 15.61
C ASP A 73 23.69 2.25 14.51
N LYS A 74 24.29 3.40 14.84
CA LYS A 74 24.35 4.54 13.92
C LYS A 74 24.96 4.21 12.56
N ASN A 75 25.86 3.23 12.53
CA ASN A 75 26.57 2.79 11.33
C ASN A 75 25.93 1.60 10.63
N ASP A 76 24.86 1.00 11.20
CA ASP A 76 24.13 -0.13 10.61
C ASP A 76 23.06 0.40 9.63
N LYS A 77 23.50 0.74 8.42
CA LYS A 77 22.60 1.20 7.35
C LYS A 77 21.55 0.15 6.99
N ASP A 78 21.97 -1.11 6.93
CA ASP A 78 21.06 -2.22 6.58
C ASP A 78 20.00 -2.44 7.66
N GLY A 79 20.37 -2.26 8.93
CA GLY A 79 19.43 -2.31 10.04
C GLY A 79 18.38 -1.20 9.98
N TRP A 80 18.80 0.02 9.63
CA TRP A 80 17.88 1.13 9.43
C TRP A 80 16.93 0.90 8.25
N GLU A 81 17.45 0.39 7.14
CA GLU A 81 16.64 0.09 5.96
C GLU A 81 15.62 -1.01 6.26
N ARG A 82 16.02 -2.12 6.91
CA ARG A 82 15.10 -3.19 7.32
C ARG A 82 13.98 -2.68 8.22
N ILE A 83 14.30 -1.82 9.21
CA ILE A 83 13.28 -1.27 10.11
C ILE A 83 12.33 -0.35 9.34
N ASN A 84 12.85 0.54 8.51
CA ASN A 84 12.00 1.45 7.74
C ASN A 84 11.06 0.68 6.81
N LYS A 85 11.54 -0.32 6.08
CA LYS A 85 10.71 -1.18 5.22
C LYS A 85 9.66 -1.98 6.01
N ALA A 86 10.03 -2.49 7.20
CA ALA A 86 9.07 -3.21 8.04
C ALA A 86 7.96 -2.28 8.58
N VAL A 87 8.30 -1.05 8.91
CA VAL A 87 7.32 -0.03 9.36
C VAL A 87 6.44 0.39 8.19
N GLU A 88 7.04 0.70 7.03
CA GLU A 88 6.33 1.04 5.79
C GLU A 88 5.28 -0.04 5.45
N SER A 89 5.72 -1.31 5.36
CA SER A 89 4.83 -2.43 5.02
C SER A 89 3.63 -2.55 5.96
N ARG A 90 3.84 -2.38 7.28
CA ARG A 90 2.73 -2.43 8.27
C ARG A 90 1.76 -1.27 8.13
N LEU A 91 2.26 -0.07 7.84
CA LEU A 91 1.41 1.11 7.65
C LEU A 91 0.65 1.00 6.33
N GLN A 92 1.29 0.50 5.28
CA GLN A 92 0.64 0.26 3.99
C GLN A 92 -0.46 -0.80 4.11
N GLU A 93 -0.22 -1.88 4.86
CA GLU A 93 -1.24 -2.89 5.15
C GLU A 93 -2.51 -2.27 5.78
N ILE A 94 -2.37 -1.30 6.69
CA ILE A 94 -3.53 -0.61 7.27
C ILE A 94 -4.28 0.18 6.18
N VAL A 95 -3.57 0.90 5.31
CA VAL A 95 -4.19 1.67 4.21
C VAL A 95 -4.96 0.75 3.28
N ASP A 96 -4.42 -0.43 2.98
CA ASP A 96 -5.00 -1.38 2.01
C ASP A 96 -6.19 -2.15 2.61
N THR A 97 -6.11 -2.52 3.90
CA THR A 97 -7.14 -3.34 4.56
C THR A 97 -8.24 -2.53 5.22
N ASN A 98 -7.94 -1.32 5.68
CA ASN A 98 -8.87 -0.45 6.38
C ASN A 98 -8.72 1.02 5.97
N PRO A 99 -9.08 1.40 4.73
CA PRO A 99 -8.94 2.78 4.25
C PRO A 99 -9.79 3.79 5.04
N ASN A 100 -10.82 3.33 5.75
CA ASN A 100 -11.69 4.14 6.59
C ASN A 100 -11.30 4.11 8.08
N PHE A 101 -10.07 3.70 8.39
CA PHE A 101 -9.56 3.65 9.75
C PHE A 101 -9.71 5.01 10.46
N ALA A 102 -10.21 5.00 11.71
CA ALA A 102 -10.46 6.24 12.47
C ALA A 102 -9.21 7.13 12.61
N ARG A 103 -8.02 6.51 12.60
CA ARG A 103 -6.73 7.19 12.75
C ARG A 103 -5.91 7.13 11.47
N ILE A 104 -6.55 7.10 10.29
CA ILE A 104 -5.86 7.02 9.01
C ILE A 104 -4.92 8.21 8.77
N GLY A 105 -5.25 9.39 9.30
CA GLY A 105 -4.37 10.55 9.29
C GLY A 105 -3.04 10.31 10.00
N ASP A 106 -3.04 9.60 11.16
CA ASP A 106 -1.82 9.19 11.86
C ASP A 106 -0.99 8.24 11.00
N VAL A 107 -1.65 7.32 10.27
CA VAL A 107 -0.96 6.36 9.39
C VAL A 107 -0.23 7.07 8.28
N TYR A 108 -0.89 7.98 7.56
CA TYR A 108 -0.26 8.77 6.51
C TYR A 108 0.85 9.67 7.04
N PHE A 109 0.66 10.28 8.22
CA PHE A 109 1.72 11.06 8.85
C PHE A 109 2.96 10.21 9.11
N MET A 110 2.79 9.02 9.68
CA MET A 110 3.89 8.09 9.94
C MET A 110 4.56 7.60 8.65
N LEU A 111 3.80 7.33 7.58
CA LEU A 111 4.37 7.01 6.27
C LEU A 111 5.27 8.15 5.76
N GLY A 112 4.83 9.39 5.90
CA GLY A 112 5.64 10.56 5.55
C GLY A 112 6.96 10.62 6.34
N GLU A 113 6.92 10.36 7.66
CA GLU A 113 8.13 10.31 8.49
C GLU A 113 9.07 9.16 8.08
N VAL A 114 8.54 8.00 7.69
CA VAL A 114 9.32 6.87 7.18
C VAL A 114 10.01 7.24 5.87
N TYR A 115 9.27 7.80 4.89
CA TYR A 115 9.82 8.20 3.61
C TYR A 115 10.87 9.32 3.76
N LYS A 116 10.63 10.29 4.64
CA LYS A 116 11.66 11.31 4.99
C LYS A 116 12.94 10.64 5.49
N ARG A 117 12.84 9.65 6.38
CA ARG A 117 13.99 8.91 6.90
C ARG A 117 14.71 8.09 5.83
N MET A 118 13.97 7.60 4.83
CA MET A 118 14.51 6.88 3.67
C MET A 118 15.13 7.81 2.62
N GLY A 119 14.94 9.13 2.75
CA GLY A 119 15.44 10.15 1.82
C GLY A 119 14.50 10.42 0.63
N ASP A 120 13.31 9.83 0.61
CA ASP A 120 12.29 10.04 -0.44
C ASP A 120 11.36 11.20 -0.02
N LEU A 121 11.81 12.43 -0.26
CA LEU A 121 11.05 13.62 0.13
C LEU A 121 9.75 13.79 -0.64
N ASP A 122 9.69 13.34 -1.89
CA ASP A 122 8.49 13.48 -2.71
C ASP A 122 7.35 12.63 -2.13
N LYS A 123 7.63 11.38 -1.81
CA LYS A 123 6.66 10.51 -1.14
C LYS A 123 6.33 10.98 0.28
N ALA A 124 7.29 11.55 0.99
CA ALA A 124 7.03 12.13 2.31
C ALA A 124 6.00 13.26 2.22
N VAL A 125 6.19 14.20 1.30
CA VAL A 125 5.28 15.33 1.06
C VAL A 125 3.89 14.85 0.63
N GLU A 126 3.83 13.85 -0.26
CA GLU A 126 2.56 13.26 -0.69
C GLU A 126 1.78 12.70 0.51
N ASN A 127 2.43 11.90 1.36
CA ASN A 127 1.79 11.29 2.51
C ASN A 127 1.41 12.31 3.59
N TRP A 128 2.23 13.31 3.87
CA TRP A 128 1.84 14.39 4.79
C TRP A 128 0.66 15.21 4.26
N THR A 129 0.58 15.39 2.94
CA THR A 129 -0.58 16.06 2.31
C THR A 129 -1.86 15.24 2.48
N LYS A 130 -1.78 13.90 2.32
CA LYS A 130 -2.90 13.00 2.62
C LYS A 130 -3.28 13.07 4.10
N ALA A 131 -2.29 13.00 5.00
CA ALA A 131 -2.51 13.12 6.44
C ALA A 131 -3.25 14.39 6.85
N SER A 132 -2.88 15.52 6.25
CA SER A 132 -3.53 16.83 6.51
C SER A 132 -5.01 16.85 6.14
N LYS A 133 -5.40 16.09 5.11
CA LYS A 133 -6.80 16.01 4.66
C LYS A 133 -7.63 15.07 5.52
N GLU A 134 -7.01 14.00 6.01
CA GLU A 134 -7.69 12.91 6.73
C GLU A 134 -7.76 13.12 8.25
N THR A 135 -6.90 13.97 8.81
CA THR A 135 -6.90 14.21 10.26
C THR A 135 -7.81 15.35 10.65
N SER A 136 -8.55 15.16 11.77
CA SER A 136 -9.28 16.22 12.46
C SER A 136 -8.52 16.79 13.68
N ASP A 137 -7.37 16.20 14.05
CA ASP A 137 -6.55 16.64 15.18
C ASP A 137 -5.72 17.88 14.80
N GLU A 138 -6.04 19.01 15.42
CA GLU A 138 -5.38 20.29 15.16
C GLU A 138 -3.88 20.29 15.54
N LYS A 139 -3.49 19.50 16.54
CA LYS A 139 -2.07 19.36 16.91
C LYS A 139 -1.31 18.63 15.80
N LEU A 140 -1.90 17.54 15.30
CA LEU A 140 -1.31 16.80 14.19
C LEU A 140 -1.26 17.63 12.91
N LYS A 141 -2.30 18.41 12.60
CA LYS A 141 -2.29 19.36 11.46
C LYS A 141 -1.16 20.36 11.57
N SER A 142 -0.96 20.95 12.74
CA SER A 142 0.14 21.88 12.99
C SER A 142 1.52 21.24 12.77
N GLU A 143 1.69 19.99 13.21
CA GLU A 143 2.93 19.24 13.00
C GLU A 143 3.15 18.91 11.53
N ILE A 144 2.13 18.46 10.84
CA ILE A 144 2.16 18.20 9.39
C ILE A 144 2.56 19.47 8.64
N GLN A 145 1.98 20.62 8.98
CA GLN A 145 2.30 21.87 8.31
C GLN A 145 3.79 22.23 8.47
N LYS A 146 4.36 22.06 9.65
CA LYS A 146 5.80 22.25 9.88
C LYS A 146 6.64 21.34 8.99
N ARG A 147 6.27 20.06 8.86
CA ARG A 147 6.98 19.10 7.99
C ARG A 147 6.93 19.50 6.52
N LEU A 148 5.75 19.94 6.06
CA LEU A 148 5.59 20.42 4.69
C LEU A 148 6.42 21.67 4.39
N ASP A 149 6.50 22.59 5.34
CA ASP A 149 7.30 23.82 5.17
C ASP A 149 8.81 23.54 5.23
N GLU A 150 9.24 22.60 6.11
CA GLU A 150 10.61 22.09 6.13
C GLU A 150 11.00 21.44 4.77
N ALA A 151 10.12 20.60 4.22
CA ALA A 151 10.37 19.95 2.94
C ALA A 151 10.47 20.94 1.78
N LYS A 152 9.61 21.98 1.75
CA LYS A 152 9.67 23.05 0.75
C LYS A 152 10.98 23.84 0.81
N SER A 153 11.52 24.08 2.00
CA SER A 153 12.81 24.79 2.14
C SER A 153 13.97 23.95 1.61
N GLN A 154 14.00 22.64 1.95
CA GLN A 154 15.03 21.72 1.46
C GLN A 154 15.01 21.54 -0.06
N GLY A 155 13.81 21.49 -0.68
CA GLY A 155 13.68 21.40 -2.14
C GLY A 155 14.16 22.65 -2.91
N LYS A 156 14.18 23.83 -2.27
CA LYS A 156 14.72 25.05 -2.87
C LYS A 156 16.24 25.07 -2.88
N ASP A 157 16.88 24.50 -1.87
CA ASP A 157 18.33 24.46 -1.76
C ASP A 157 18.96 23.47 -2.76
N GLN A 158 18.28 22.37 -3.05
CA GLN A 158 18.72 21.39 -4.06
C GLN A 158 18.62 21.89 -5.51
N LYS A 159 17.80 22.90 -5.80
CA LYS A 159 17.68 23.48 -7.16
C LYS A 159 18.70 24.62 -7.41
N LYS A 160 19.45 25.06 -6.42
CA LYS A 160 20.42 26.15 -6.53
C LYS A 160 21.88 25.70 -6.66
N GLY A 161 22.17 24.43 -6.55
CA GLY A 161 23.49 23.82 -6.74
C GLY A 161 23.56 22.99 -8.01
#